data_2a006407a0acfc775edef02e591c522d
#
_entry.id   2a006407a0acfc775edef02e591c522d
#
_cell.length_a   1.000
_cell.length_b   1.000
_cell.length_c   1.000
_cell.angle_alpha   90.00
_cell.angle_beta   90.00
_cell.angle_gamma   90.00
#
_symmetry.space_group_name_H-M   'P 1'
#
loop_
_entity.id
_entity.type
_entity.pdbx_description
1 polymer ?
#
loop_
_entity_poly.entity_id
_entity_poly.type
_entity_poly.pdbx_seq_one_letter_code
_entity_poly.pdbx_strand_id
1 'polypeptide(L)'
;MINHIVFFKLRSSVDESRLEEMVRSTRSILLKIPEVLTVHSGRNVNADSEWAFFYSIEVETLDKLAMVEDDALFLRFQRDVVTPNTDGAEAFDFETDPSKDLRYS
;
A
#
# COMPACT_ATOMS: atom_id res chain seq x y z
N MET A 1 2.17 -14.94 7.97
CA MET A 1 2.20 -13.82 7.00
C MET A 1 1.39 -12.64 7.50
N ILE A 2 1.87 -11.44 7.27
CA ILE A 2 1.16 -10.22 7.64
C ILE A 2 0.84 -9.47 6.36
N ASN A 3 -0.45 -9.12 6.19
CA ASN A 3 -0.91 -8.25 5.12
C ASN A 3 -1.19 -6.87 5.71
N HIS A 4 -0.40 -5.91 5.27
CA HIS A 4 -0.53 -4.51 5.68
C HIS A 4 -1.27 -3.77 4.56
N ILE A 5 -2.48 -3.30 4.85
CA ILE A 5 -3.34 -2.66 3.85
C ILE A 5 -3.62 -1.23 4.30
N VAL A 6 -3.42 -0.28 3.40
CA VAL A 6 -3.66 1.13 3.70
C VAL A 6 -4.58 1.73 2.64
N PHE A 7 -5.63 2.37 3.10
CA PHE A 7 -6.59 3.10 2.25
C PHE A 7 -6.37 4.59 2.42
N PHE A 8 -6.54 5.33 1.34
CA PHE A 8 -6.28 6.78 1.33
C PHE A 8 -7.41 7.57 0.71
N LYS A 9 -7.63 8.75 1.29
CA LYS A 9 -8.40 9.81 0.65
C LYS A 9 -7.43 10.69 -0.10
N LEU A 10 -7.78 11.08 -1.32
CA LEU A 10 -6.91 11.90 -2.15
C LEU A 10 -7.21 13.39 -1.98
N ARG A 11 -6.16 14.20 -2.08
CA ARG A 11 -6.32 15.64 -2.18
C ARG A 11 -7.03 15.99 -3.47
N SER A 12 -7.77 17.10 -3.49
CA SER A 12 -8.52 17.52 -4.68
C SER A 12 -7.62 17.85 -5.87
N SER A 13 -6.34 18.08 -5.63
CA SER A 13 -5.36 18.35 -6.69
C SER A 13 -4.95 17.10 -7.48
N VAL A 14 -5.32 15.90 -7.01
CA VAL A 14 -4.93 14.66 -7.68
C VAL A 14 -5.95 14.35 -8.77
N ASP A 15 -5.49 14.40 -10.02
CA ASP A 15 -6.30 14.03 -11.18
C ASP A 15 -6.09 12.56 -11.56
N GLU A 16 -6.77 12.10 -12.60
CA GLU A 16 -6.68 10.70 -13.09
C GLU A 16 -5.26 10.30 -13.43
N SER A 17 -4.54 11.18 -14.12
CA SER A 17 -3.18 10.91 -14.54
C SER A 17 -2.24 10.74 -13.33
N ARG A 18 -2.42 11.59 -12.35
CA ARG A 18 -1.64 11.53 -11.11
C ARG A 18 -1.95 10.26 -10.34
N LEU A 19 -3.22 9.87 -10.26
CA LEU A 19 -3.62 8.66 -9.57
C LEU A 19 -3.01 7.42 -10.24
N GLU A 20 -3.02 7.35 -11.56
CA GLU A 20 -2.39 6.24 -12.28
C GLU A 20 -0.89 6.17 -11.98
N GLU A 21 -0.23 7.32 -11.93
CA GLU A 21 1.19 7.39 -11.59
C GLU A 21 1.44 6.90 -10.17
N MET A 22 0.58 7.29 -9.22
CA MET A 22 0.68 6.83 -7.82
C MET A 22 0.58 5.31 -7.74
N VAL A 23 -0.36 4.72 -8.46
CA VAL A 23 -0.55 3.26 -8.47
C VAL A 23 0.72 2.56 -8.95
N ARG A 24 1.29 3.02 -10.07
CA ARG A 24 2.50 2.41 -10.62
C ARG A 24 3.72 2.64 -9.73
N SER A 25 3.91 3.86 -9.25
CA SER A 25 5.07 4.21 -8.42
C SER A 25 5.07 3.45 -7.10
N THR A 26 3.93 3.31 -6.49
CA THR A 26 3.78 2.57 -5.24
C THR A 26 4.29 1.15 -5.40
N ARG A 27 3.79 0.44 -6.42
CA ARG A 27 4.21 -0.94 -6.67
C ARG A 27 5.70 -1.03 -6.97
N SER A 28 6.18 -0.13 -7.83
CA SER A 28 7.59 -0.14 -8.23
C SER A 28 8.53 0.12 -7.06
N ILE A 29 8.21 1.08 -6.21
CA ILE A 29 9.07 1.43 -5.08
C ILE A 29 9.02 0.36 -3.99
N LEU A 30 7.83 -0.06 -3.59
CA LEU A 30 7.70 -0.97 -2.46
C LEU A 30 8.25 -2.37 -2.76
N LEU A 31 8.20 -2.81 -4.02
CA LEU A 31 8.78 -4.10 -4.41
C LEU A 31 10.30 -4.14 -4.25
N LYS A 32 10.97 -3.00 -4.18
CA LYS A 32 12.43 -2.95 -4.01
C LYS A 32 12.87 -3.14 -2.57
N ILE A 33 11.94 -3.09 -1.62
CA ILE A 33 12.25 -3.27 -0.21
C ILE A 33 12.40 -4.77 0.04
N PRO A 34 13.56 -5.23 0.57
CA PRO A 34 13.84 -6.68 0.67
C PRO A 34 12.81 -7.49 1.45
N GLU A 35 12.22 -6.92 2.49
CA GLU A 35 11.26 -7.63 3.35
C GLU A 35 9.87 -7.74 2.73
N VAL A 36 9.59 -7.01 1.67
CA VAL A 36 8.28 -7.03 1.01
C VAL A 36 8.21 -8.22 0.07
N LEU A 37 7.23 -9.09 0.29
CA LEU A 37 7.03 -10.29 -0.51
C LEU A 37 6.13 -10.04 -1.71
N THR A 38 5.03 -9.31 -1.50
CA THR A 38 4.11 -8.91 -2.57
C THR A 38 3.62 -7.50 -2.35
N VAL A 39 3.26 -6.83 -3.44
CA VAL A 39 2.65 -5.51 -3.40
C VAL A 39 1.43 -5.49 -4.31
N HIS A 40 0.36 -4.92 -3.80
CA HIS A 40 -0.80 -4.57 -4.60
C HIS A 40 -1.05 -3.08 -4.42
N SER A 41 -1.43 -2.41 -5.49
CA SER A 41 -1.86 -1.01 -5.42
C SER A 41 -2.94 -0.80 -6.46
N GLY A 42 -3.86 0.10 -6.17
CA GLY A 42 -4.96 0.31 -7.07
C GLY A 42 -5.85 1.45 -6.67
N ARG A 43 -6.89 1.62 -7.46
CA ARG A 43 -7.88 2.67 -7.30
C ARG A 43 -9.23 2.05 -6.98
N ASN A 44 -10.06 2.78 -6.25
CA ASN A 44 -11.41 2.34 -5.98
C ASN A 44 -12.23 2.43 -7.27
N VAL A 45 -12.90 1.34 -7.63
CA VAL A 45 -13.75 1.32 -8.81
C VAL A 45 -15.07 2.08 -8.57
N ASN A 46 -15.43 2.31 -7.32
CA ASN A 46 -16.55 3.16 -6.97
C ASN A 46 -16.08 4.62 -6.91
N ALA A 47 -16.40 5.39 -7.94
CA ALA A 47 -15.96 6.77 -8.06
C ALA A 47 -16.53 7.69 -6.97
N ASP A 48 -17.62 7.27 -6.32
CA ASP A 48 -18.26 8.07 -5.27
C ASP A 48 -17.61 7.88 -3.90
N SER A 49 -16.72 6.89 -3.76
CA SER A 49 -16.05 6.65 -2.49
C SER A 49 -14.91 7.64 -2.28
N GLU A 50 -14.84 8.19 -1.08
CA GLU A 50 -13.72 9.04 -0.71
C GLU A 50 -12.42 8.26 -0.50
N TRP A 51 -12.50 6.93 -0.31
CA TRP A 51 -11.33 6.04 -0.21
C TRP A 51 -10.90 5.64 -1.60
N ALA A 52 -10.15 6.50 -2.27
CA ALA A 52 -9.93 6.42 -3.70
C ALA A 52 -8.70 5.61 -4.11
N PHE A 53 -7.75 5.41 -3.21
CA PHE A 53 -6.48 4.76 -3.49
C PHE A 53 -6.11 3.82 -2.35
N PHE A 54 -5.46 2.70 -2.68
CA PHE A 54 -4.95 1.80 -1.64
C PHE A 54 -3.65 1.17 -2.08
N TYR A 55 -2.91 0.68 -1.09
CA TYR A 55 -1.87 -0.31 -1.36
C TYR A 55 -1.90 -1.36 -0.26
N SER A 56 -1.38 -2.54 -0.58
CA SER A 56 -1.13 -3.58 0.40
C SER A 56 0.24 -4.20 0.14
N ILE A 57 0.89 -4.57 1.22
CA ILE A 57 2.14 -5.33 1.16
C ILE A 57 1.99 -6.56 2.02
N GLU A 58 2.67 -7.63 1.62
CA GLU A 58 2.76 -8.83 2.43
C GLU A 58 4.19 -8.97 2.94
N VAL A 59 4.32 -9.22 4.23
CA VAL A 59 5.60 -9.46 4.88
C VAL A 59 5.47 -10.72 5.75
N GLU A 60 6.60 -11.30 6.10
CA GLU A 60 6.63 -12.58 6.83
C GLU A 60 6.14 -12.44 8.26
N THR A 61 6.54 -11.38 8.96
CA THR A 61 6.24 -11.17 10.38
C THR A 61 6.04 -9.69 10.68
N LEU A 62 5.52 -9.39 11.87
CA LEU A 62 5.43 -8.00 12.35
C LEU A 62 6.80 -7.33 12.48
N ASP A 63 7.83 -8.10 12.85
CA ASP A 63 9.19 -7.55 12.90
C ASP A 63 9.65 -7.11 11.52
N LYS A 64 9.31 -7.88 10.49
CA LYS A 64 9.63 -7.51 9.11
C LYS A 64 8.85 -6.28 8.66
N LEU A 65 7.61 -6.14 9.11
CA LEU A 65 6.82 -4.93 8.83
C LEU A 65 7.50 -3.70 9.43
N ALA A 66 7.98 -3.80 10.66
CA ALA A 66 8.70 -2.70 11.30
C ALA A 66 9.97 -2.33 10.51
N MET A 67 10.67 -3.33 9.97
CA MET A 67 11.85 -3.09 9.13
C MET A 67 11.47 -2.34 7.84
N VAL A 68 10.34 -2.70 7.23
CA VAL A 68 9.84 -1.98 6.05
C VAL A 68 9.57 -0.53 6.40
N GLU A 69 8.89 -0.28 7.50
CA GLU A 69 8.51 1.07 7.90
C GLU A 69 9.71 1.96 8.20
N ASP A 70 10.85 1.37 8.54
CA ASP A 70 12.11 2.10 8.79
C ASP A 70 13.00 2.16 7.54
N ASP A 71 12.65 1.48 6.48
CA ASP A 71 13.46 1.44 5.26
C ASP A 71 13.45 2.80 4.55
N ALA A 72 14.63 3.20 4.04
CA ALA A 72 14.78 4.49 3.37
C ALA A 72 13.86 4.63 2.14
N LEU A 73 13.60 3.53 1.44
CA LEU A 73 12.69 3.54 0.29
C LEU A 73 11.24 3.80 0.74
N PHE A 74 10.85 3.20 1.87
CA PHE A 74 9.51 3.41 2.41
C PHE A 74 9.32 4.86 2.87
N LEU A 75 10.32 5.41 3.55
CA LEU A 75 10.28 6.80 4.00
C LEU A 75 10.20 7.76 2.81
N ARG A 76 10.94 7.46 1.74
CA ARG A 76 10.87 8.25 0.51
C ARG A 76 9.49 8.13 -0.15
N PHE A 77 8.94 6.93 -0.17
CA PHE A 77 7.59 6.70 -0.69
C PHE A 77 6.57 7.55 0.08
N GLN A 78 6.64 7.57 1.39
CA GLN A 78 5.77 8.41 2.22
C GLN A 78 5.93 9.89 1.89
N ARG A 79 7.16 10.35 1.77
CA ARG A 79 7.46 11.76 1.50
C ARG A 79 7.02 12.20 0.10
N ASP A 80 7.27 11.38 -0.91
CA ASP A 80 7.14 11.80 -2.31
C ASP A 80 5.80 11.40 -2.94
N VAL A 81 5.17 10.32 -2.45
CA VAL A 81 3.92 9.82 -3.04
C VAL A 81 2.74 10.04 -2.11
N VAL A 82 2.84 9.66 -0.86
CA VAL A 82 1.70 9.69 0.06
C VAL A 82 1.39 11.10 0.52
N THR A 83 2.33 11.73 1.19
CA THR A 83 2.09 13.04 1.83
C THR A 83 1.60 14.12 0.86
N PRO A 84 2.19 14.27 -0.34
CA PRO A 84 1.73 15.33 -1.25
C PRO A 84 0.35 15.11 -1.83
N ASN A 85 -0.15 13.89 -1.85
CA ASN A 85 -1.33 13.51 -2.63
C ASN A 85 -2.52 13.07 -1.79
N THR A 86 -2.34 12.86 -0.49
CA THR A 86 -3.42 12.32 0.35
C THR A 86 -3.74 13.25 1.51
N ASP A 87 -4.97 13.18 2.00
CA ASP A 87 -5.39 13.94 3.18
C ASP A 87 -6.15 13.08 4.19
N GLY A 88 -5.98 11.77 4.11
CA GLY A 88 -6.54 10.84 5.07
C GLY A 88 -6.09 9.43 4.76
N ALA A 89 -5.85 8.64 5.81
CA ALA A 89 -5.38 7.28 5.67
C ALA A 89 -5.99 6.39 6.75
N GLU A 90 -6.19 5.12 6.40
CA GLU A 90 -6.62 4.12 7.36
C GLU A 90 -5.87 2.84 7.06
N ALA A 91 -5.21 2.28 8.07
CA ALA A 91 -4.35 1.12 7.92
C ALA A 91 -4.85 -0.06 8.74
N PHE A 92 -4.70 -1.25 8.18
CA PHE A 92 -5.07 -2.50 8.84
C PHE A 92 -3.99 -3.54 8.61
N ASP A 93 -3.72 -4.33 9.65
CA ASP A 93 -2.76 -5.43 9.57
C ASP A 93 -3.49 -6.72 9.87
N PHE A 94 -3.48 -7.63 8.90
CA PHE A 94 -4.11 -8.93 9.04
C PHE A 94 -3.06 -10.02 9.00
N GLU A 95 -3.18 -10.97 9.92
CA GLU A 95 -2.36 -12.17 9.88
C GLU A 95 -3.06 -13.21 9.02
N THR A 96 -2.32 -13.78 8.07
CA THR A 96 -2.80 -14.86 7.22
C THR A 96 -1.90 -16.06 7.37
N ASP A 97 -2.46 -17.26 7.18
CA ASP A 97 -1.69 -18.50 7.25
C ASP A 97 -1.07 -18.77 5.87
N PRO A 98 0.26 -18.71 5.73
CA PRO A 98 0.92 -18.90 4.44
C PRO A 98 0.76 -20.31 3.90
N SER A 99 0.49 -21.29 4.76
CA SER A 99 0.36 -22.69 4.35
C SER A 99 -1.07 -23.05 3.96
N LYS A 100 -2.01 -22.16 4.10
CA LYS A 100 -3.44 -22.41 3.92
C LYS A 100 -4.05 -21.58 2.80
N ASP A 101 -3.28 -21.28 1.81
CA ASP A 101 -3.77 -20.54 0.65
C ASP A 101 -4.61 -21.45 -0.22
N LEU A 102 -5.79 -21.82 0.27
CA LEU A 102 -6.71 -22.75 -0.38
C LEU A 102 -7.87 -22.00 -1.01
N ARG A 103 -8.11 -22.27 -2.28
CA ARG A 103 -9.15 -21.58 -3.04
C ARG A 103 -10.57 -22.07 -2.76
N TYR A 104 -10.72 -23.10 -1.96
CA TYR A 104 -12.04 -23.69 -1.64
C TYR A 104 -12.10 -24.15 -0.19
N SER A 105 -11.49 -23.47 0.68
CA SER A 105 -11.55 -23.79 2.11
C SER A 105 -12.88 -23.39 2.71
#